data_cd8d394c20f04f85bf8d378a42ad2b6b
#
_entry.id   cd8d394c20f04f85bf8d378a42ad2b6b
#
_cell.length_a   1.000
_cell.length_b   1.000
_cell.length_c   1.000
_cell.angle_alpha   90.00
_cell.angle_beta   90.00
_cell.angle_gamma   90.00
#
_symmetry.space_group_name_H-M   'P 1'
#
loop_
_entity.id
_entity.type
_entity.pdbx_description
1 polymer ?
#
loop_
_entity_poly.entity_id
_entity_poly.type
_entity_poly.pdbx_seq_one_letter_code
_entity_poly.pdbx_strand_id
1 'polypeptide(L)'
;MRKRTIAVLLGLAIAAIVALPVLAASPKVTGTVGPGFTISMKKPTKAGKYTLVVSDKSSIHNFHLKGKGVNVKTSVPATGSKTFKITLAKGKYSFLCDPHPTSMKGSFTIK
;
A
#
# COMPACT_ATOMS: atom_id res chain seq x y z
N MET A 1 -43.63 -60.14 22.44
CA MET A 1 -43.22 -59.15 21.39
C MET A 1 -42.43 -58.06 22.08
N ARG A 2 -41.13 -58.06 21.82
CA ARG A 2 -40.28 -56.97 22.31
C ARG A 2 -40.28 -55.86 21.26
N LYS A 3 -40.84 -54.73 21.61
CA LYS A 3 -40.72 -53.53 20.78
C LYS A 3 -39.27 -52.99 20.90
N ARG A 4 -38.51 -53.08 19.83
CA ARG A 4 -37.21 -52.42 19.77
C ARG A 4 -37.42 -50.93 19.47
N THR A 5 -37.16 -50.10 20.44
CA THR A 5 -37.15 -48.67 20.26
C THR A 5 -35.82 -48.34 19.57
N ILE A 6 -35.88 -47.93 18.33
CA ILE A 6 -34.70 -47.41 17.61
C ILE A 6 -34.55 -45.96 18.05
N ALA A 7 -33.56 -45.70 18.91
CA ALA A 7 -33.18 -44.33 19.22
C ALA A 7 -32.40 -43.78 18.01
N VAL A 8 -33.02 -42.90 17.26
CA VAL A 8 -32.32 -42.12 16.21
C VAL A 8 -31.54 -41.04 16.94
N LEU A 9 -30.25 -41.26 17.10
CA LEU A 9 -29.34 -40.22 17.52
C LEU A 9 -29.18 -39.24 16.33
N LEU A 10 -29.93 -38.12 16.39
CA LEU A 10 -29.68 -37.01 15.51
C LEU A 10 -28.34 -36.37 15.95
N GLY A 11 -27.28 -36.75 15.28
CA GLY A 11 -25.99 -36.08 15.45
C GLY A 11 -26.10 -34.63 14.91
N LEU A 12 -26.17 -33.67 15.85
CA LEU A 12 -26.04 -32.27 15.48
C LEU A 12 -24.63 -32.04 15.03
N ALA A 13 -24.39 -32.03 13.71
CA ALA A 13 -23.11 -31.60 13.15
C ALA A 13 -23.04 -30.06 13.31
N ILE A 14 -22.39 -29.61 14.38
CA ILE A 14 -22.04 -28.21 14.53
C ILE A 14 -20.90 -27.96 13.55
N ALA A 15 -21.23 -27.41 12.39
CA ALA A 15 -20.23 -26.87 11.49
C ALA A 15 -19.61 -25.65 12.17
N ALA A 16 -18.42 -25.81 12.73
CA ALA A 16 -17.63 -24.69 13.22
C ALA A 16 -17.24 -23.85 12.00
N ILE A 17 -17.91 -22.71 11.82
CA ILE A 17 -17.49 -21.72 10.82
C ILE A 17 -16.25 -21.06 11.42
N VAL A 18 -15.06 -21.51 10.97
CA VAL A 18 -13.83 -20.80 11.25
C VAL A 18 -13.84 -19.56 10.36
N ALA A 19 -14.16 -18.41 10.96
CA ALA A 19 -13.97 -17.14 10.29
C ALA A 19 -12.46 -16.93 10.11
N LEU A 20 -11.97 -17.16 8.90
CA LEU A 20 -10.60 -16.76 8.53
C LEU A 20 -10.54 -15.23 8.58
N PRO A 21 -9.51 -14.65 9.23
CA PRO A 21 -9.35 -13.22 9.20
C PRO A 21 -9.18 -12.76 7.74
N VAL A 22 -10.09 -11.93 7.28
CA VAL A 22 -9.95 -11.27 6.00
C VAL A 22 -8.83 -10.25 6.17
N LEU A 23 -7.67 -10.52 5.55
CA LEU A 23 -6.60 -9.55 5.45
C LEU A 23 -7.09 -8.44 4.53
N ALA A 24 -7.44 -7.30 5.13
CA ALA A 24 -7.77 -6.12 4.36
C ALA A 24 -6.56 -5.73 3.49
N ALA A 25 -6.81 -5.45 2.21
CA ALA A 25 -5.79 -4.92 1.32
C ALA A 25 -5.25 -3.60 1.91
N SER A 26 -3.93 -3.39 1.81
CA SER A 26 -3.31 -2.14 2.24
C SER A 26 -3.89 -0.97 1.43
N PRO A 27 -4.22 0.17 2.05
CA PRO A 27 -4.67 1.35 1.34
C PRO A 27 -3.70 1.74 0.23
N LYS A 28 -4.25 2.13 -0.91
CA LYS A 28 -3.47 2.62 -2.04
C LYS A 28 -3.24 4.12 -1.91
N VAL A 29 -1.99 4.54 -2.07
CA VAL A 29 -1.62 5.93 -2.30
C VAL A 29 -0.94 6.08 -3.64
N THR A 30 -1.13 7.21 -4.30
CA THR A 30 -0.59 7.44 -5.64
C THR A 30 0.44 8.55 -5.61
N GLY A 31 1.50 8.37 -6.39
CA GLY A 31 2.48 9.39 -6.72
C GLY A 31 2.55 9.56 -8.23
N THR A 32 2.85 10.77 -8.68
CA THR A 32 2.97 11.08 -10.10
C THR A 32 4.19 11.95 -10.31
N VAL A 33 4.96 11.64 -11.35
CA VAL A 33 6.07 12.46 -11.80
C VAL A 33 5.93 12.72 -13.30
N GLY A 34 6.06 14.00 -13.69
CA GLY A 34 5.77 14.43 -15.05
C GLY A 34 4.26 14.46 -15.37
N PRO A 35 3.91 14.84 -16.63
CA PRO A 35 4.80 15.42 -17.63
C PRO A 35 5.33 16.79 -17.19
N GLY A 36 6.44 17.20 -17.78
CA GLY A 36 7.13 18.41 -17.39
C GLY A 36 7.83 18.29 -16.04
N PHE A 37 8.15 19.39 -15.43
CA PHE A 37 8.85 19.45 -14.13
C PHE A 37 7.85 19.42 -12.96
N THR A 38 7.00 18.42 -12.93
CA THR A 38 5.97 18.25 -11.90
C THR A 38 6.16 16.95 -11.14
N ILE A 39 5.91 17.01 -9.84
CA ILE A 39 5.87 15.85 -8.97
C ILE A 39 4.77 16.06 -7.93
N SER A 40 4.00 15.03 -7.65
CA SER A 40 2.93 15.08 -6.66
C SER A 40 2.72 13.72 -6.03
N MET A 41 2.12 13.74 -4.85
CA MET A 41 1.74 12.53 -4.14
C MET A 41 0.49 12.81 -3.31
N LYS A 42 -0.44 11.87 -3.30
CA LYS A 42 -1.51 11.86 -2.31
C LYS A 42 -0.87 11.60 -0.94
N LYS A 43 -1.00 12.56 -0.02
CA LYS A 43 -0.29 12.55 1.27
C LYS A 43 -1.13 11.82 2.32
N PRO A 44 -0.70 10.62 2.78
CA PRO A 44 -1.34 9.95 3.89
C PRO A 44 -1.08 10.69 5.21
N THR A 45 -1.97 10.51 6.19
CA THR A 45 -1.87 11.17 7.49
C THR A 45 -1.69 10.20 8.64
N LYS A 46 -1.99 8.92 8.42
CA LYS A 46 -1.97 7.89 9.46
C LYS A 46 -0.86 6.88 9.22
N ALA A 47 -0.23 6.43 10.30
CA ALA A 47 0.73 5.32 10.25
C ALA A 47 0.04 4.04 9.77
N GLY A 48 0.78 3.19 9.11
CA GLY A 48 0.31 1.89 8.64
C GLY A 48 0.99 1.42 7.37
N LYS A 49 0.51 0.30 6.86
CA LYS A 49 0.96 -0.29 5.61
C LYS A 49 0.19 0.30 4.43
N TYR A 50 0.91 0.65 3.39
CA TYR A 50 0.35 1.25 2.18
C TYR A 50 0.89 0.57 0.92
N THR A 51 0.10 0.60 -0.13
CA THR A 51 0.54 0.29 -1.48
C THR A 51 0.73 1.61 -2.23
N LEU A 52 1.98 1.98 -2.49
CA LEU A 52 2.30 3.16 -3.28
C LEU A 52 2.38 2.80 -4.76
N VAL A 53 1.53 3.42 -5.57
CA VAL A 53 1.56 3.29 -7.02
C VAL A 53 2.06 4.60 -7.60
N VAL A 54 3.22 4.55 -8.24
CA VAL A 54 3.82 5.71 -8.90
C VAL A 54 3.55 5.63 -10.39
N SER A 55 2.98 6.70 -10.95
CA SER A 55 2.85 6.89 -12.38
C SER A 55 3.97 7.83 -12.85
N ASP A 56 4.93 7.27 -13.56
CA ASP A 56 6.05 8.02 -14.13
C ASP A 56 5.77 8.30 -15.62
N LYS A 57 5.55 9.57 -15.92
CA LYS A 57 5.21 10.05 -17.26
C LYS A 57 6.38 10.69 -17.99
N SER A 58 7.61 10.51 -17.49
CA SER A 58 8.78 11.18 -18.04
C SER A 58 10.02 10.31 -17.95
N SER A 59 10.75 10.20 -19.05
CA SER A 59 12.02 9.48 -19.13
C SER A 59 13.22 10.25 -18.57
N ILE A 60 13.03 11.49 -18.11
CA ILE A 60 14.10 12.34 -17.55
C ILE A 60 13.93 12.64 -16.07
N HIS A 61 12.88 12.12 -15.46
CA HIS A 61 12.55 12.31 -14.05
C HIS A 61 12.38 10.96 -13.36
N ASN A 62 12.44 10.98 -12.03
CA ASN A 62 12.04 9.83 -11.21
C ASN A 62 11.24 10.27 -10.00
N PHE A 63 10.68 9.32 -9.30
CA PHE A 63 9.98 9.53 -8.03
C PHE A 63 10.76 8.82 -6.93
N HIS A 64 11.23 9.56 -5.94
CA HIS A 64 12.00 9.03 -4.84
C HIS A 64 11.34 9.43 -3.51
N LEU A 65 10.80 8.46 -2.79
CA LEU A 65 10.20 8.65 -1.47
C LEU A 65 11.20 8.23 -0.39
N LYS A 66 11.49 9.15 0.54
CA LYS A 66 12.40 8.93 1.66
C LYS A 66 11.77 9.32 2.99
N GLY A 67 12.11 8.59 4.02
CA GLY A 67 11.73 8.88 5.40
C GLY A 67 12.12 7.73 6.31
N LYS A 68 11.63 7.75 7.53
CA LYS A 68 11.93 6.72 8.52
C LYS A 68 11.53 5.33 8.00
N GLY A 69 12.53 4.46 7.77
CA GLY A 69 12.33 3.10 7.30
C GLY A 69 11.86 2.97 5.86
N VAL A 70 11.82 4.08 5.09
CA VAL A 70 11.38 4.08 3.70
C VAL A 70 12.42 4.75 2.83
N ASN A 71 12.81 4.05 1.77
CA ASN A 71 13.66 4.57 0.71
C ASN A 71 13.36 3.80 -0.58
N VAL A 72 12.38 4.29 -1.34
CA VAL A 72 11.95 3.67 -2.58
C VAL A 72 11.98 4.68 -3.72
N LYS A 73 12.40 4.23 -4.88
CA LYS A 73 12.52 5.11 -6.04
C LYS A 73 12.26 4.39 -7.34
N THR A 74 11.77 5.15 -8.32
CA THR A 74 11.72 4.71 -9.71
C THR A 74 13.04 5.02 -10.40
N SER A 75 13.29 4.36 -11.51
CA SER A 75 14.46 4.61 -12.35
C SER A 75 14.20 5.81 -13.26
N VAL A 76 15.17 6.71 -13.41
CA VAL A 76 15.02 7.93 -14.23
C VAL A 76 14.57 7.62 -15.66
N PRO A 77 15.20 6.69 -16.42
CA PRO A 77 14.81 6.43 -17.81
C PRO A 77 13.52 5.62 -17.96
N ALA A 78 13.03 5.00 -16.88
CA ALA A 78 11.83 4.18 -16.94
C ALA A 78 10.57 5.03 -16.89
N THR A 79 9.56 4.63 -17.65
CA THR A 79 8.21 5.23 -17.64
C THR A 79 7.19 4.16 -17.30
N GLY A 80 5.96 4.60 -16.98
CA GLY A 80 4.85 3.72 -16.62
C GLY A 80 4.63 3.63 -15.13
N SER A 81 3.87 2.65 -14.69
CA SER A 81 3.50 2.47 -13.28
C SER A 81 4.47 1.56 -12.57
N LYS A 82 4.87 1.95 -11.36
CA LYS A 82 5.66 1.16 -10.42
C LYS A 82 4.93 1.08 -9.10
N THR A 83 4.86 -0.12 -8.52
CA THR A 83 4.18 -0.38 -7.25
C THR A 83 5.18 -0.74 -6.17
N PHE A 84 5.04 -0.10 -5.01
CA PHE A 84 5.85 -0.36 -3.82
C PHE A 84 4.94 -0.70 -2.64
N LYS A 85 5.34 -1.68 -1.85
CA LYS A 85 4.76 -1.95 -0.54
C LYS A 85 5.59 -1.21 0.49
N ILE A 86 4.98 -0.28 1.23
CA ILE A 86 5.66 0.56 2.21
C ILE A 86 4.95 0.51 3.55
N THR A 87 5.69 0.74 4.61
CA THR A 87 5.16 0.93 5.97
C THR A 87 5.56 2.32 6.43
N LEU A 88 4.55 3.14 6.71
CA LEU A 88 4.75 4.50 7.21
C LEU A 88 4.57 4.54 8.71
N ALA A 89 5.65 4.86 9.42
CA ALA A 89 5.63 5.15 10.84
C ALA A 89 5.42 6.65 11.06
N LYS A 90 5.10 7.04 12.30
CA LYS A 90 5.07 8.44 12.71
C LYS A 90 6.39 9.14 12.34
N GLY A 91 6.30 10.30 11.70
CA GLY A 91 7.47 11.07 11.29
C GLY A 91 7.28 11.81 9.98
N LYS A 92 8.34 12.45 9.54
CA LYS A 92 8.37 13.25 8.32
C LYS A 92 8.92 12.45 7.15
N TYR A 93 8.28 12.61 6.00
CA TYR A 93 8.66 11.99 4.74
C TYR A 93 8.83 13.05 3.66
N SER A 94 9.74 12.81 2.74
CA SER A 94 9.94 13.66 1.58
C SER A 94 9.93 12.84 0.30
N PHE A 95 9.44 13.43 -0.77
CA PHE A 95 9.53 12.87 -2.11
C PHE A 95 10.10 13.89 -3.06
N LEU A 96 10.92 13.43 -3.98
CA LEU A 96 11.61 14.30 -4.92
C LEU A 96 12.00 13.56 -6.21
N CYS A 97 12.37 14.32 -7.20
CA CYS A 97 13.07 13.83 -8.38
C CYS A 97 14.58 14.00 -8.16
N ASP A 98 15.34 12.92 -8.24
CA ASP A 98 16.78 12.96 -7.95
C ASP A 98 17.56 13.92 -8.85
N PRO A 99 17.33 13.98 -10.18
CA PRO A 99 17.99 14.98 -11.05
C PRO A 99 17.55 16.42 -10.77
N HIS A 100 16.40 16.65 -10.14
CA HIS A 100 15.83 17.99 -9.92
C HIS A 100 15.32 18.17 -8.48
N PRO A 101 16.20 18.00 -7.47
CA PRO A 101 15.75 17.89 -6.07
C PRO A 101 15.28 19.21 -5.46
N THR A 102 15.56 20.35 -6.10
CA THR A 102 15.15 21.66 -5.61
C THR A 102 13.85 22.16 -6.22
N SER A 103 13.55 21.77 -7.46
CA SER A 103 12.35 22.20 -8.18
C SER A 103 11.21 21.16 -8.15
N MET A 104 11.54 19.89 -7.99
CA MET A 104 10.58 18.78 -7.99
C MET A 104 10.65 18.05 -6.66
N LYS A 105 9.89 18.53 -5.69
CA LYS A 105 9.88 17.97 -4.31
C LYS A 105 8.57 18.25 -3.57
N GLY A 106 8.33 17.47 -2.56
CA GLY A 106 7.25 17.67 -1.61
C GLY A 106 7.52 16.91 -0.32
N SER A 107 6.70 17.12 0.67
CA SER A 107 6.81 16.43 1.96
C SER A 107 5.45 16.25 2.63
N PHE A 108 5.38 15.32 3.55
CA PHE A 108 4.23 15.11 4.42
C PHE A 108 4.68 14.56 5.77
N THR A 109 3.79 14.64 6.74
CA THR A 109 4.04 14.14 8.10
C THR A 109 2.97 13.15 8.51
N ILE A 110 3.40 12.01 9.02
CA ILE A 110 2.53 11.03 9.67
C ILE A 110 2.49 11.36 11.17
N LYS A 111 1.31 11.60 11.67
CA LYS A 111 1.05 11.94 13.08
C LYS A 111 0.71 10.73 13.92
#